data_92b168512e63774747ffc314de79c8ee
#
_entry.id   92b168512e63774747ffc314de79c8ee
#
_cell.length_a   1.000
_cell.length_b   1.000
_cell.length_c   1.000
_cell.angle_alpha   90.00
_cell.angle_beta   90.00
_cell.angle_gamma   90.00
#
_symmetry.space_group_name_H-M   'P 1'
#
loop_
_entity.id
_entity.type
_entity.pdbx_description
1 polymer ?
#
loop_
_entity_poly.entity_id
_entity_poly.type
_entity_poly.pdbx_seq_one_letter_code
_entity_poly.pdbx_strand_id
1 'polypeptide(L)'
;MKNANRAKLKTVAAKTTKARTLRRAKHAAHSDRRPDGRNGAATKPMSHEHDAALREQLVYLLKGGGAHVHFMDAVENFPAAKRGTYAQGLAHTGWQLLEHARIAQWDILEFSRSHEHVSPDFPEGYWPKTPAPQNDEEWNDCIAAFKRDLREMIRLVENPRTDLYAPLPHGQGQTILREALVLADHNSYHLGQLVDLRRALGSWPEE
;
A
#
# COMPACT_ATOMS: atom_id res chain seq x y z
N MET A 1 57.16 6.17 -2.38
CA MET A 1 56.18 6.28 -1.28
C MET A 1 54.76 6.15 -1.81
N LYS A 2 54.35 4.94 -2.20
CA LYS A 2 52.95 4.62 -2.61
C LYS A 2 52.73 3.17 -2.15
N ASN A 3 52.17 2.92 -0.97
CA ASN A 3 51.61 1.63 -0.55
C ASN A 3 51.28 1.58 0.94
N ALA A 4 50.50 2.54 1.45
CA ALA A 4 50.05 2.48 2.83
C ALA A 4 48.54 2.78 3.05
N ASN A 5 47.74 2.97 1.97
CA ASN A 5 46.33 3.36 2.11
C ASN A 5 45.31 2.34 1.60
N ARG A 6 45.75 1.08 1.28
CA ARG A 6 44.84 0.04 0.76
C ARG A 6 44.39 -1.00 1.81
N ALA A 7 44.91 -0.92 3.02
CA ALA A 7 44.63 -1.91 4.08
C ALA A 7 43.61 -1.49 5.12
N LYS A 8 43.13 -0.24 5.14
CA LYS A 8 42.17 0.25 6.14
C LYS A 8 40.70 0.25 5.71
N LEU A 9 40.38 -0.08 4.45
CA LEU A 9 38.98 -0.13 3.95
C LEU A 9 38.36 -1.53 3.95
N LYS A 10 39.11 -2.57 4.32
CA LYS A 10 38.56 -3.95 4.35
C LYS A 10 38.09 -4.45 5.71
N THR A 11 38.23 -3.66 6.78
CA THR A 11 37.92 -4.11 8.16
C THR A 11 36.61 -3.54 8.71
N VAL A 12 35.89 -2.67 7.99
CA VAL A 12 34.61 -2.10 8.42
C VAL A 12 33.41 -2.84 7.82
N ALA A 13 33.59 -3.58 6.72
CA ALA A 13 32.51 -4.31 6.05
C ALA A 13 32.18 -5.69 6.62
N ALA A 14 32.92 -6.18 7.64
CA ALA A 14 32.76 -7.55 8.17
C ALA A 14 32.11 -7.63 9.56
N LYS A 15 31.63 -6.54 10.14
CA LYS A 15 31.03 -6.53 11.50
C LYS A 15 29.54 -6.16 11.57
N THR A 16 28.85 -5.99 10.45
CA THR A 16 27.41 -5.60 10.48
C THR A 16 26.47 -6.70 9.98
N THR A 17 26.93 -7.94 9.81
CA THR A 17 26.09 -9.06 9.33
C THR A 17 25.79 -10.09 10.42
N LYS A 18 25.78 -9.69 11.69
CA LYS A 18 25.38 -10.61 12.77
C LYS A 18 24.58 -9.86 13.83
N ALA A 19 23.36 -9.47 13.53
CA ALA A 19 22.28 -9.23 14.51
C ALA A 19 21.02 -8.70 13.81
N ARG A 20 20.32 -9.50 13.03
CA ARG A 20 18.89 -9.33 12.83
C ARG A 20 18.19 -10.64 12.45
N THR A 21 18.34 -11.64 13.31
CA THR A 21 17.37 -12.71 13.35
C THR A 21 16.11 -12.11 14.00
N LEU A 22 15.19 -11.69 13.16
CA LEU A 22 13.88 -11.25 13.60
C LEU A 22 13.22 -12.37 14.39
N ARG A 23 12.94 -12.09 15.65
CA ARG A 23 12.12 -12.89 16.52
C ARG A 23 10.78 -13.16 15.84
N ARG A 24 10.62 -14.37 15.33
CA ARG A 24 9.32 -14.95 15.03
C ARG A 24 8.56 -14.98 16.35
N ALA A 25 7.60 -14.08 16.53
CA ALA A 25 6.71 -14.09 17.67
C ALA A 25 5.95 -15.43 17.65
N LYS A 26 6.38 -16.37 18.49
CA LYS A 26 5.58 -17.52 18.86
C LYS A 26 4.43 -16.97 19.69
N HIS A 27 3.25 -16.88 19.12
CA HIS A 27 2.04 -16.74 19.92
C HIS A 27 1.91 -18.01 20.75
N ALA A 28 2.22 -17.87 22.04
CA ALA A 28 1.93 -18.88 23.04
C ALA A 28 0.41 -19.12 23.03
N ALA A 29 0.02 -20.36 22.82
CA ALA A 29 -1.33 -20.82 23.04
C ALA A 29 -1.68 -20.57 24.51
N HIS A 30 -2.48 -19.54 24.76
CA HIS A 30 -3.11 -19.35 26.05
C HIS A 30 -4.28 -20.34 26.10
N SER A 31 -4.16 -21.38 26.90
CA SER A 31 -5.25 -22.30 27.22
C SER A 31 -6.23 -21.55 28.11
N ASP A 32 -7.17 -20.87 27.49
CA ASP A 32 -8.28 -20.26 28.22
C ASP A 32 -9.37 -21.28 28.43
N ARG A 33 -9.54 -21.70 29.70
CA ARG A 33 -10.68 -22.49 30.16
C ARG A 33 -11.92 -21.66 29.98
N ARG A 34 -12.74 -22.00 29.00
CA ARG A 34 -14.08 -21.40 28.85
C ARG A 34 -14.93 -21.77 30.05
N PRO A 35 -15.52 -20.80 30.75
CA PRO A 35 -16.65 -21.10 31.61
C PRO A 35 -17.86 -21.41 30.70
N ASP A 36 -18.47 -22.59 30.91
CA ASP A 36 -19.76 -22.92 30.34
C ASP A 36 -20.82 -21.91 30.78
N GLY A 37 -21.15 -21.01 29.88
CA GLY A 37 -22.19 -20.02 30.02
C GLY A 37 -22.88 -19.83 28.68
N ARG A 38 -23.86 -20.70 28.39
CA ARG A 38 -24.79 -20.53 27.27
C ARG A 38 -25.50 -19.19 27.39
N ASN A 39 -25.06 -18.20 26.65
CA ASN A 39 -25.92 -17.16 26.12
C ASN A 39 -25.53 -17.02 24.65
N GLY A 40 -26.18 -17.83 23.81
CA GLY A 40 -26.23 -17.63 22.38
C GLY A 40 -27.02 -16.35 22.10
N ALA A 41 -26.38 -15.22 22.28
CA ALA A 41 -26.85 -14.00 21.65
C ALA A 41 -26.67 -14.24 20.16
N ALA A 42 -27.73 -14.66 19.47
CA ALA A 42 -27.80 -14.64 18.02
C ALA A 42 -27.38 -13.22 17.61
N THR A 43 -26.23 -13.12 16.95
CA THR A 43 -25.80 -11.85 16.37
C THR A 43 -26.91 -11.41 15.42
N LYS A 44 -27.61 -10.36 15.81
CA LYS A 44 -28.67 -9.77 15.00
C LYS A 44 -28.05 -9.50 13.63
N PRO A 45 -28.63 -10.00 12.53
CA PRO A 45 -28.08 -9.73 11.21
C PRO A 45 -27.94 -8.22 11.06
N MET A 46 -26.81 -7.76 10.54
CA MET A 46 -26.54 -6.33 10.33
C MET A 46 -27.66 -5.78 9.45
N SER A 47 -28.28 -4.67 9.88
CA SER A 47 -29.35 -4.08 9.09
C SER A 47 -28.79 -3.58 7.75
N HIS A 48 -29.60 -3.59 6.70
CA HIS A 48 -29.23 -3.03 5.40
C HIS A 48 -28.72 -1.59 5.50
N GLU A 49 -29.23 -0.82 6.46
CA GLU A 49 -28.79 0.55 6.73
C GLU A 49 -27.34 0.62 7.24
N HIS A 50 -26.95 -0.29 8.14
CA HIS A 50 -25.57 -0.33 8.65
C HIS A 50 -24.57 -0.78 7.56
N ASP A 51 -24.95 -1.74 6.72
CA ASP A 51 -24.12 -2.16 5.59
C ASP A 51 -23.93 -1.02 4.58
N ALA A 52 -25.02 -0.32 4.23
CA ALA A 52 -24.95 0.83 3.34
C ALA A 52 -24.08 1.96 3.92
N ALA A 53 -24.22 2.29 5.19
CA ALA A 53 -23.42 3.29 5.86
C ALA A 53 -21.93 2.91 5.89
N LEU A 54 -21.61 1.63 6.14
CA LEU A 54 -20.23 1.16 6.11
C LEU A 54 -19.61 1.30 4.70
N ARG A 55 -20.35 0.88 3.65
CA ARG A 55 -19.88 1.01 2.26
C ARG A 55 -19.60 2.46 1.89
N GLU A 56 -20.46 3.38 2.29
CA GLU A 56 -20.26 4.81 2.10
C GLU A 56 -18.95 5.29 2.74
N GLN A 57 -18.67 4.88 3.98
CA GLN A 57 -17.42 5.26 4.66
C GLN A 57 -16.18 4.62 4.03
N LEU A 58 -16.27 3.36 3.58
CA LEU A 58 -15.17 2.73 2.84
C LEU A 58 -14.87 3.45 1.52
N VAL A 59 -15.91 3.81 0.77
CA VAL A 59 -15.77 4.56 -0.48
C VAL A 59 -15.18 5.95 -0.22
N TYR A 60 -15.60 6.62 0.87
CA TYR A 60 -15.04 7.89 1.29
C TYR A 60 -13.52 7.77 1.58
N LEU A 61 -13.10 6.73 2.30
CA LEU A 61 -11.68 6.47 2.59
C LEU A 61 -10.88 6.14 1.31
N LEU A 62 -11.43 5.29 0.43
CA LEU A 62 -10.78 4.92 -0.83
C LEU A 62 -10.57 6.12 -1.76
N LYS A 63 -11.54 7.05 -1.81
CA LYS A 63 -11.41 8.30 -2.59
C LYS A 63 -10.36 9.23 -2.01
N GLY A 64 -10.11 9.16 -0.71
CA GLY A 64 -9.18 10.05 -0.01
C GLY A 64 -9.69 11.49 0.11
N GLY A 65 -8.85 12.41 0.56
CA GLY A 65 -9.15 13.84 0.62
C GLY A 65 -9.92 14.30 1.85
N GLY A 66 -10.33 13.39 2.75
CA GLY A 66 -11.06 13.74 3.95
C GLY A 66 -10.21 14.43 5.03
N ALA A 67 -9.04 13.84 5.31
CA ALA A 67 -8.10 14.32 6.33
C ALA A 67 -6.77 14.84 5.73
N HIS A 68 -6.59 14.69 4.43
CA HIS A 68 -5.39 15.06 3.70
C HIS A 68 -5.76 15.33 2.23
N VAL A 69 -4.81 15.82 1.43
CA VAL A 69 -4.99 16.04 -0.02
C VAL A 69 -5.32 14.73 -0.76
N HIS A 70 -5.89 14.82 -1.96
CA HIS A 70 -6.10 13.64 -2.79
C HIS A 70 -4.78 13.10 -3.35
N PHE A 71 -4.73 11.79 -3.61
CA PHE A 71 -3.56 11.16 -4.23
C PHE A 71 -3.20 11.81 -5.57
N MET A 72 -4.21 12.20 -6.33
CA MET A 72 -4.01 12.86 -7.62
C MET A 72 -3.32 14.22 -7.51
N ASP A 73 -3.57 14.99 -6.45
CA ASP A 73 -2.92 16.28 -6.21
C ASP A 73 -1.39 16.11 -6.05
N ALA A 74 -0.95 14.96 -5.55
CA ALA A 74 0.47 14.65 -5.37
C ALA A 74 1.16 14.17 -6.66
N VAL A 75 0.44 13.63 -7.63
CA VAL A 75 1.03 13.05 -8.85
C VAL A 75 0.71 13.84 -10.12
N GLU A 76 -0.46 14.46 -10.23
CA GLU A 76 -0.76 15.38 -11.32
C GLU A 76 0.13 16.62 -11.25
N ASN A 77 0.57 17.10 -12.39
CA ASN A 77 1.50 18.24 -12.48
C ASN A 77 2.85 18.04 -11.73
N PHE A 78 3.26 16.79 -11.48
CA PHE A 78 4.59 16.50 -10.98
C PHE A 78 5.61 16.79 -12.10
N PRO A 79 6.57 17.74 -11.91
CA PRO A 79 7.50 18.14 -12.97
C PRO A 79 8.28 16.93 -13.51
N ALA A 80 8.29 16.73 -14.84
CA ALA A 80 8.92 15.57 -15.48
C ALA A 80 10.39 15.41 -15.05
N ALA A 81 11.15 16.52 -15.00
CA ALA A 81 12.55 16.51 -14.59
C ALA A 81 12.79 16.06 -13.13
N LYS A 82 11.75 16.04 -12.29
CA LYS A 82 11.86 15.69 -10.87
C LYS A 82 11.29 14.31 -10.53
N ARG A 83 10.60 13.64 -11.45
CA ARG A 83 9.94 12.33 -11.19
C ARG A 83 10.92 11.23 -10.79
N GLY A 84 12.14 11.26 -11.32
CA GLY A 84 13.22 10.31 -11.01
C GLY A 84 14.27 10.86 -10.04
N THR A 85 14.05 12.00 -9.40
CA THR A 85 15.01 12.64 -8.50
C THR A 85 14.82 12.16 -7.07
N TYR A 86 15.93 11.76 -6.43
CA TYR A 86 15.96 11.49 -5.00
C TYR A 86 16.10 12.80 -4.22
N ALA A 87 15.34 12.96 -3.14
CA ALA A 87 15.56 14.02 -2.18
C ALA A 87 16.41 13.52 -1.01
N GLN A 88 17.17 14.42 -0.39
CA GLN A 88 18.02 14.06 0.75
C GLN A 88 17.19 13.48 1.91
N GLY A 89 17.59 12.30 2.37
CA GLY A 89 16.93 11.62 3.48
C GLY A 89 15.69 10.81 3.09
N LEU A 90 15.24 10.86 1.82
CA LEU A 90 14.13 10.05 1.33
C LEU A 90 14.62 8.87 0.49
N ALA A 91 13.98 7.71 0.67
CA ALA A 91 14.44 6.46 0.10
C ALA A 91 14.01 6.25 -1.37
N HIS A 92 12.96 6.93 -1.82
CA HIS A 92 12.30 6.67 -3.09
C HIS A 92 12.08 7.95 -3.90
N THR A 93 12.06 7.81 -5.22
CA THR A 93 11.69 8.86 -6.17
C THR A 93 10.17 8.95 -6.34
N GLY A 94 9.69 10.01 -7.01
CA GLY A 94 8.28 10.15 -7.33
C GLY A 94 7.73 9.02 -8.21
N TRP A 95 8.53 8.58 -9.18
CA TRP A 95 8.22 7.41 -10.01
C TRP A 95 8.09 6.13 -9.19
N GLN A 96 9.07 5.87 -8.33
CA GLN A 96 9.06 4.66 -7.51
C GLN A 96 7.84 4.61 -6.59
N LEU A 97 7.47 5.72 -5.96
CA LEU A 97 6.30 5.78 -5.09
C LEU A 97 4.99 5.60 -5.85
N LEU A 98 4.84 6.25 -7.02
CA LEU A 98 3.63 6.14 -7.84
C LEU A 98 3.45 4.73 -8.38
N GLU A 99 4.50 4.14 -8.98
CA GLU A 99 4.41 2.81 -9.57
C GLU A 99 4.25 1.72 -8.51
N HIS A 100 4.90 1.86 -7.34
CA HIS A 100 4.66 0.97 -6.21
C HIS A 100 3.21 1.03 -5.73
N ALA A 101 2.64 2.24 -5.57
CA ALA A 101 1.25 2.39 -5.17
C ALA A 101 0.29 1.76 -6.20
N ARG A 102 0.58 1.92 -7.52
CA ARG A 102 -0.18 1.29 -8.59
C ARG A 102 -0.11 -0.24 -8.55
N ILE A 103 1.10 -0.80 -8.38
CA ILE A 103 1.29 -2.27 -8.34
C ILE A 103 0.56 -2.86 -7.14
N ALA A 104 0.73 -2.28 -5.95
CA ALA A 104 0.08 -2.75 -4.74
C ALA A 104 -1.45 -2.65 -4.82
N GLN A 105 -1.97 -1.55 -5.36
CA GLN A 105 -3.40 -1.38 -5.57
C GLN A 105 -3.97 -2.39 -6.56
N TRP A 106 -3.29 -2.62 -7.68
CA TRP A 106 -3.66 -3.63 -8.67
C TRP A 106 -3.67 -5.03 -8.05
N ASP A 107 -2.63 -5.39 -7.30
CA ASP A 107 -2.53 -6.69 -6.63
C ASP A 107 -3.68 -6.90 -5.63
N ILE A 108 -3.95 -5.92 -4.77
CA ILE A 108 -5.05 -5.98 -3.81
C ILE A 108 -6.40 -6.13 -4.52
N LEU A 109 -6.63 -5.40 -5.61
CA LEU A 109 -7.86 -5.50 -6.41
C LEU A 109 -8.01 -6.88 -7.04
N GLU A 110 -6.96 -7.38 -7.72
CA GLU A 110 -7.02 -8.67 -8.41
C GLU A 110 -7.16 -9.81 -7.42
N PHE A 111 -6.43 -9.77 -6.30
CA PHE A 111 -6.60 -10.72 -5.20
C PHE A 111 -8.04 -10.69 -4.65
N SER A 112 -8.67 -9.51 -4.58
CA SER A 112 -10.04 -9.38 -4.08
C SER A 112 -11.09 -10.00 -4.99
N ARG A 113 -10.83 -10.12 -6.31
CA ARG A 113 -11.85 -10.49 -7.30
C ARG A 113 -11.55 -11.78 -8.09
N SER A 114 -10.32 -12.29 -8.04
CA SER A 114 -9.91 -13.45 -8.82
C SER A 114 -9.14 -14.46 -7.99
N HIS A 115 -9.65 -15.68 -7.93
CA HIS A 115 -8.94 -16.81 -7.30
C HIS A 115 -7.75 -17.33 -8.12
N GLU A 116 -7.64 -16.92 -9.38
CA GLU A 116 -6.51 -17.27 -10.26
C GLU A 116 -5.35 -16.26 -10.17
N HIS A 117 -5.57 -15.16 -9.44
CA HIS A 117 -4.54 -14.14 -9.31
C HIS A 117 -3.32 -14.65 -8.53
N VAL A 118 -2.15 -14.34 -9.05
CA VAL A 118 -0.86 -14.60 -8.41
C VAL A 118 -0.21 -13.27 -8.09
N SER A 119 -0.05 -12.98 -6.81
CA SER A 119 0.62 -11.77 -6.35
C SER A 119 2.08 -11.73 -6.76
N PRO A 120 2.64 -10.54 -7.03
CA PRO A 120 4.07 -10.38 -7.27
C PRO A 120 4.93 -10.87 -6.09
N ASP A 121 6.18 -11.28 -6.37
CA ASP A 121 7.13 -11.66 -5.32
C ASP A 121 7.45 -10.45 -4.43
N PHE A 122 7.26 -10.62 -3.13
CA PHE A 122 7.52 -9.56 -2.15
C PHE A 122 8.96 -9.62 -1.63
N PRO A 123 9.66 -8.46 -1.53
CA PRO A 123 9.22 -7.09 -1.87
C PRO A 123 9.54 -6.67 -3.32
N GLU A 124 10.37 -7.41 -4.05
CA GLU A 124 11.01 -6.99 -5.30
C GLU A 124 10.00 -6.76 -6.43
N GLY A 125 8.92 -7.54 -6.47
CA GLY A 125 7.87 -7.43 -7.49
C GLY A 125 6.95 -6.22 -7.34
N TYR A 126 7.02 -5.54 -6.18
CA TYR A 126 6.17 -4.35 -5.90
C TYR A 126 6.85 -3.02 -6.21
N TRP A 127 8.12 -3.02 -6.62
CA TRP A 127 8.86 -1.81 -6.89
C TRP A 127 9.40 -1.78 -8.32
N PRO A 128 9.33 -0.63 -9.02
CA PRO A 128 9.95 -0.50 -10.32
C PRO A 128 11.46 -0.60 -10.19
N LYS A 129 12.09 -1.19 -11.20
CA LYS A 129 13.56 -1.38 -11.23
C LYS A 129 14.31 -0.09 -11.53
N THR A 130 13.62 0.90 -12.11
CA THR A 130 14.20 2.18 -12.52
C THR A 130 13.79 3.29 -11.54
N PRO A 131 14.65 4.28 -11.30
CA PRO A 131 14.31 5.42 -10.45
C PRO A 131 13.40 6.43 -11.15
N ALA A 132 13.25 6.39 -12.46
CA ALA A 132 12.49 7.31 -13.30
C ALA A 132 11.65 6.55 -14.32
N PRO A 133 10.50 7.11 -14.77
CA PRO A 133 9.78 6.59 -15.92
C PRO A 133 10.63 6.81 -17.18
N GLN A 134 10.41 5.98 -18.21
CA GLN A 134 11.12 6.09 -19.49
C GLN A 134 10.76 7.39 -20.24
N ASN A 135 9.52 7.85 -20.10
CA ASN A 135 8.98 9.03 -20.74
C ASN A 135 7.69 9.51 -20.04
N ASP A 136 7.09 10.58 -20.55
CA ASP A 136 5.84 11.13 -20.02
C ASP A 136 4.64 10.20 -20.22
N GLU A 137 4.65 9.37 -21.26
CA GLU A 137 3.58 8.40 -21.54
C GLU A 137 3.52 7.35 -20.46
N GLU A 138 4.65 6.73 -20.09
CA GLU A 138 4.72 5.73 -19.01
C GLU A 138 4.22 6.29 -17.66
N TRP A 139 4.57 7.54 -17.34
CA TRP A 139 4.05 8.22 -16.16
C TRP A 139 2.53 8.39 -16.20
N ASN A 140 2.01 8.84 -17.34
CA ASN A 140 0.58 9.07 -17.51
C ASN A 140 -0.21 7.75 -17.54
N ASP A 141 0.34 6.71 -18.13
CA ASP A 141 -0.26 5.37 -18.16
C ASP A 141 -0.33 4.76 -16.75
N CYS A 142 0.71 4.97 -15.93
CA CYS A 142 0.71 4.57 -14.53
C CYS A 142 -0.43 5.28 -13.76
N ILE A 143 -0.58 6.59 -13.92
CA ILE A 143 -1.70 7.36 -13.32
C ILE A 143 -3.06 6.84 -13.82
N ALA A 144 -3.19 6.60 -15.11
CA ALA A 144 -4.44 6.10 -15.70
C ALA A 144 -4.80 4.70 -15.15
N ALA A 145 -3.82 3.82 -15.02
CA ALA A 145 -3.98 2.49 -14.43
C ALA A 145 -4.39 2.60 -12.95
N PHE A 146 -3.69 3.41 -12.16
CA PHE A 146 -4.05 3.66 -10.77
C PHE A 146 -5.50 4.15 -10.62
N LYS A 147 -5.90 5.15 -11.42
CA LYS A 147 -7.29 5.66 -11.42
C LYS A 147 -8.32 4.59 -11.80
N ARG A 148 -7.98 3.75 -12.78
CA ARG A 148 -8.87 2.65 -13.23
C ARG A 148 -9.08 1.64 -12.12
N ASP A 149 -8.00 1.16 -11.52
CA ASP A 149 -8.03 0.09 -10.54
C ASP A 149 -8.69 0.56 -9.22
N LEU A 150 -8.48 1.82 -8.83
CA LEU A 150 -9.21 2.42 -7.70
C LEU A 150 -10.73 2.46 -7.95
N ARG A 151 -11.15 2.85 -9.17
CA ARG A 151 -12.59 2.83 -9.52
C ARG A 151 -13.19 1.43 -9.46
N GLU A 152 -12.44 0.42 -9.91
CA GLU A 152 -12.90 -0.97 -9.84
C GLU A 152 -13.03 -1.46 -8.38
N MET A 153 -12.08 -1.10 -7.50
CA MET A 153 -12.20 -1.41 -6.08
C MET A 153 -13.40 -0.71 -5.43
N ILE A 154 -13.64 0.56 -5.76
CA ILE A 154 -14.82 1.28 -5.31
C ILE A 154 -16.10 0.59 -5.77
N ARG A 155 -16.20 0.18 -7.06
CA ARG A 155 -17.35 -0.56 -7.57
C ARG A 155 -17.56 -1.88 -6.86
N LEU A 156 -16.50 -2.60 -6.54
CA LEU A 156 -16.57 -3.85 -5.78
C LEU A 156 -17.16 -3.61 -4.39
N VAL A 157 -16.75 -2.54 -3.70
CA VAL A 157 -17.26 -2.14 -2.39
C VAL A 157 -18.71 -1.63 -2.47
N GLU A 158 -19.05 -0.83 -3.49
CA GLU A 158 -20.40 -0.27 -3.66
C GLU A 158 -21.46 -1.32 -4.01
N ASN A 159 -21.05 -2.43 -4.62
CA ASN A 159 -21.98 -3.46 -5.06
C ASN A 159 -22.63 -4.17 -3.86
N PRO A 160 -23.96 -4.06 -3.65
CA PRO A 160 -24.63 -4.68 -2.51
C PRO A 160 -24.65 -6.21 -2.55
N ARG A 161 -24.27 -6.82 -3.69
CA ARG A 161 -24.13 -8.28 -3.80
C ARG A 161 -22.76 -8.77 -3.33
N THR A 162 -21.77 -7.87 -3.15
CA THR A 162 -20.47 -8.23 -2.60
C THR A 162 -20.61 -8.43 -1.10
N ASP A 163 -20.32 -9.63 -0.62
CA ASP A 163 -20.21 -9.88 0.81
C ASP A 163 -18.86 -9.31 1.30
N LEU A 164 -18.91 -8.22 2.06
CA LEU A 164 -17.71 -7.56 2.60
C LEU A 164 -17.01 -8.37 3.68
N TYR A 165 -17.70 -9.30 4.32
CA TYR A 165 -17.24 -9.99 5.53
C TYR A 165 -16.84 -11.44 5.30
N ALA A 166 -17.32 -12.07 4.23
CA ALA A 166 -16.96 -13.43 3.90
C ALA A 166 -15.45 -13.53 3.60
N PRO A 167 -14.75 -14.49 4.20
CA PRO A 167 -13.38 -14.78 3.83
C PRO A 167 -13.28 -15.14 2.34
N LEU A 168 -12.30 -14.59 1.65
CA LEU A 168 -12.00 -14.95 0.27
C LEU A 168 -11.59 -16.43 0.21
N PRO A 169 -12.18 -17.24 -0.69
CA PRO A 169 -11.96 -18.69 -0.70
C PRO A 169 -10.50 -19.11 -0.93
N HIS A 170 -9.74 -18.27 -1.63
CA HIS A 170 -8.32 -18.46 -1.95
C HIS A 170 -7.37 -17.73 -0.97
N GLY A 171 -7.94 -17.00 0.00
CA GLY A 171 -7.18 -16.26 1.01
C GLY A 171 -6.92 -17.09 2.27
N GLN A 172 -6.29 -16.45 3.24
CA GLN A 172 -6.02 -16.99 4.58
C GLN A 172 -6.87 -16.25 5.65
N GLY A 173 -8.13 -15.96 5.31
CA GLY A 173 -9.06 -15.20 6.15
C GLY A 173 -9.22 -13.74 5.74
N GLN A 174 -8.60 -13.29 4.64
CA GLN A 174 -8.84 -11.97 4.08
C GLN A 174 -10.28 -11.84 3.60
N THR A 175 -10.83 -10.63 3.75
CA THR A 175 -12.18 -10.26 3.32
C THR A 175 -12.12 -9.01 2.45
N ILE A 176 -13.13 -8.74 1.64
CA ILE A 176 -13.20 -7.51 0.83
C ILE A 176 -13.11 -6.26 1.74
N LEU A 177 -13.74 -6.29 2.91
CA LEU A 177 -13.63 -5.21 3.90
C LEU A 177 -12.18 -4.95 4.28
N ARG A 178 -11.43 -6.01 4.63
CA ARG A 178 -10.02 -5.89 4.98
C ARG A 178 -9.19 -5.32 3.84
N GLU A 179 -9.39 -5.84 2.62
CA GLU A 179 -8.61 -5.40 1.47
C GLU A 179 -8.90 -3.92 1.11
N ALA A 180 -10.14 -3.46 1.23
CA ALA A 180 -10.49 -2.06 1.05
C ALA A 180 -9.81 -1.14 2.08
N LEU A 181 -9.77 -1.56 3.35
CA LEU A 181 -9.10 -0.81 4.42
C LEU A 181 -7.58 -0.79 4.22
N VAL A 182 -6.97 -1.93 3.87
CA VAL A 182 -5.52 -2.02 3.59
C VAL A 182 -5.15 -1.14 2.41
N LEU A 183 -5.96 -1.13 1.35
CA LEU A 183 -5.72 -0.26 0.20
C LEU A 183 -5.78 1.22 0.55
N ALA A 184 -6.80 1.65 1.31
CA ALA A 184 -6.92 3.04 1.73
C ALA A 184 -5.74 3.49 2.62
N ASP A 185 -5.33 2.64 3.57
CA ASP A 185 -4.18 2.87 4.46
C ASP A 185 -2.87 2.97 3.65
N HIS A 186 -2.62 2.02 2.76
CA HIS A 186 -1.43 1.98 1.91
C HIS A 186 -1.31 3.21 1.01
N ASN A 187 -2.40 3.59 0.34
CA ASN A 187 -2.42 4.77 -0.50
C ASN A 187 -2.19 6.06 0.31
N SER A 188 -2.76 6.16 1.50
CA SER A 188 -2.56 7.31 2.40
C SER A 188 -1.10 7.41 2.88
N TYR A 189 -0.48 6.27 3.21
CA TYR A 189 0.93 6.22 3.62
C TYR A 189 1.87 6.72 2.52
N HIS A 190 1.70 6.24 1.28
CA HIS A 190 2.54 6.65 0.16
C HIS A 190 2.20 8.05 -0.37
N LEU A 191 0.97 8.50 -0.21
CA LEU A 191 0.60 9.90 -0.46
C LEU A 191 1.40 10.85 0.44
N GLY A 192 1.50 10.58 1.74
CA GLY A 192 2.34 11.37 2.65
C GLY A 192 3.79 11.45 2.17
N GLN A 193 4.36 10.34 1.74
CA GLN A 193 5.72 10.31 1.18
C GLN A 193 5.87 11.12 -0.12
N LEU A 194 4.88 11.07 -1.02
CA LEU A 194 4.87 11.87 -2.26
C LEU A 194 4.81 13.36 -1.96
N VAL A 195 3.99 13.78 -1.00
CA VAL A 195 3.89 15.20 -0.57
C VAL A 195 5.22 15.67 0.00
N ASP A 196 5.83 14.90 0.91
CA ASP A 196 7.10 15.26 1.52
C ASP A 196 8.24 15.28 0.50
N LEU A 197 8.26 14.32 -0.44
CA LEU A 197 9.21 14.32 -1.56
C LEU A 197 9.07 15.59 -2.41
N ARG A 198 7.85 15.95 -2.81
CA ARG A 198 7.61 17.15 -3.62
C ARG A 198 7.99 18.43 -2.90
N ARG A 199 7.74 18.53 -1.60
CA ARG A 199 8.18 19.65 -0.76
C ARG A 199 9.71 19.72 -0.71
N ALA A 200 10.39 18.60 -0.44
CA ALA A 200 11.85 18.54 -0.40
C ALA A 200 12.49 18.89 -1.75
N LEU A 201 11.83 18.58 -2.86
CA LEU A 201 12.28 18.94 -4.22
C LEU A 201 11.84 20.35 -4.64
N GLY A 202 11.14 21.12 -3.82
CA GLY A 202 10.59 22.43 -4.17
C GLY A 202 9.63 22.37 -5.36
N SER A 203 8.74 21.36 -5.38
CA SER A 203 7.76 21.14 -6.47
C SER A 203 6.34 20.91 -5.97
N TRP A 204 6.10 21.06 -4.67
CA TRP A 204 4.75 21.15 -4.13
C TRP A 204 4.19 22.54 -4.45
N PRO A 205 2.94 22.66 -4.93
CA PRO A 205 2.31 23.96 -5.15
C PRO A 205 2.29 24.77 -3.84
N GLU A 206 2.61 26.05 -3.93
CA GLU A 206 2.40 26.98 -2.81
C GLU A 206 0.89 27.19 -2.61
N GLU A 207 0.44 27.25 -1.36
CA GLU A 207 -0.95 27.53 -0.99
C GLU A 207 -1.30 29.00 -1.22
#